data_fdbdf4c1cf6419382789fb9162802f04
#
_entry.id   fdbdf4c1cf6419382789fb9162802f04
#
_cell.length_a   1.000
_cell.length_b   1.000
_cell.length_c   1.000
_cell.angle_alpha   90.00
_cell.angle_beta   90.00
_cell.angle_gamma   90.00
#
_symmetry.space_group_name_H-M   'P 1'
#
loop_
_entity.id
_entity.type
_entity.pdbx_description
1 polymer ?
#
loop_
_entity_poly.entity_id
_entity_poly.type
_entity_poly.pdbx_seq_one_letter_code
_entity_poly.pdbx_strand_id
1 'polypeptide(L)'
;MFVHMFAFRLQPGVSEAQQDRMIREISALEDHIPSVLESYVGKNVSPRGQGYVIGGVMKFESQAALESYNSHPVHQALLKWLLPLIDPIEVDFPV
;
A
#
# COMPACT_ATOMS: atom_id res chain seq x y z
N MET A 1 -12.21 -6.26 13.28
CA MET A 1 -11.65 -5.98 11.94
C MET A 1 -10.89 -4.67 11.97
N PHE A 2 -9.77 -4.58 11.30
CA PHE A 2 -8.96 -3.37 11.24
C PHE A 2 -8.66 -3.03 9.79
N VAL A 3 -8.85 -1.76 9.41
CA VAL A 3 -8.67 -1.29 8.04
C VAL A 3 -7.43 -0.42 7.96
N HIS A 4 -6.58 -0.70 6.97
CA HIS A 4 -5.41 0.08 6.61
C HIS A 4 -5.63 0.64 5.21
N MET A 5 -5.65 1.96 5.10
CA MET A 5 -5.77 2.67 3.83
C MET A 5 -4.48 3.42 3.54
N PHE A 6 -4.12 3.50 2.28
CA PHE A 6 -2.96 4.28 1.86
C PHE A 6 -3.19 4.91 0.50
N ALA A 7 -2.47 5.99 0.25
CA ALA A 7 -2.42 6.62 -1.06
C ALA A 7 -1.03 7.20 -1.28
N PHE A 8 -0.59 7.23 -2.53
CA PHE A 8 0.73 7.73 -2.89
C PHE A 8 0.65 8.87 -3.89
N ARG A 9 1.30 9.99 -3.57
CA ARG A 9 1.84 10.91 -4.57
C ARG A 9 3.17 10.34 -5.02
N LEU A 10 3.59 10.68 -6.24
CA LEU A 10 4.81 10.13 -6.83
C LEU A 10 5.89 11.21 -6.89
N GLN A 11 7.13 10.83 -6.67
CA GLN A 11 8.26 11.69 -6.90
C GLN A 11 8.38 12.00 -8.42
N PRO A 12 8.97 13.16 -8.79
CA PRO A 12 9.17 13.48 -10.20
C PRO A 12 9.95 12.38 -10.95
N GLY A 13 9.50 12.06 -12.16
CA GLY A 13 10.17 11.09 -13.01
C GLY A 13 9.77 9.64 -12.81
N VAL A 14 8.87 9.34 -11.88
CA VAL A 14 8.35 7.97 -11.73
C VAL A 14 7.55 7.59 -12.96
N SER A 15 7.95 6.50 -13.63
CA SER A 15 7.35 6.03 -14.87
C SER A 15 6.07 5.22 -14.64
N GLU A 16 5.27 5.03 -15.70
CA GLU A 16 4.12 4.13 -15.64
C GLU A 16 4.54 2.68 -15.34
N ALA A 17 5.66 2.23 -15.87
CA ALA A 17 6.19 0.90 -15.58
C ALA A 17 6.50 0.72 -14.09
N GLN A 18 7.05 1.74 -13.44
CA GLN A 18 7.28 1.74 -12.00
C GLN A 18 5.95 1.74 -11.21
N GLN A 19 4.95 2.49 -11.67
CA GLN A 19 3.62 2.49 -11.07
C GLN A 19 2.96 1.10 -11.16
N ASP A 20 3.04 0.47 -12.32
CA ASP A 20 2.50 -0.88 -12.52
C ASP A 20 3.21 -1.90 -11.62
N ARG A 21 4.52 -1.76 -11.43
CA ARG A 21 5.29 -2.57 -10.51
C ARG A 21 4.82 -2.37 -9.06
N MET A 22 4.59 -1.13 -8.64
CA MET A 22 4.07 -0.83 -7.29
C MET A 22 2.76 -1.56 -7.04
N ILE A 23 1.80 -1.45 -7.95
CA ILE A 23 0.49 -2.08 -7.83
C ILE A 23 0.63 -3.60 -7.78
N ARG A 24 1.42 -4.18 -8.68
CA ARG A 24 1.63 -5.64 -8.75
C ARG A 24 2.27 -6.18 -7.46
N GLU A 25 3.33 -5.55 -6.97
CA GLU A 25 4.05 -6.06 -5.82
C GLU A 25 3.34 -5.79 -4.50
N ILE A 26 2.61 -4.68 -4.38
CA ILE A 26 1.75 -4.45 -3.21
C ILE A 26 0.60 -5.46 -3.20
N SER A 27 -0.02 -5.70 -4.34
CA SER A 27 -1.10 -6.72 -4.46
C SER A 27 -0.61 -8.11 -4.08
N ALA A 28 0.64 -8.45 -4.38
CA ALA A 28 1.22 -9.75 -4.09
C ALA A 28 1.54 -9.95 -2.60
N LEU A 29 1.56 -8.90 -1.79
CA LEU A 29 1.89 -9.02 -0.36
C LEU A 29 0.93 -9.95 0.39
N GLU A 30 -0.35 -9.96 0.04
CA GLU A 30 -1.32 -10.84 0.70
C GLU A 30 -1.02 -12.33 0.50
N ASP A 31 -0.34 -12.69 -0.59
CA ASP A 31 0.06 -14.06 -0.85
C ASP A 31 1.25 -14.52 0.02
N HIS A 32 2.00 -13.58 0.57
CA HIS A 32 3.23 -13.83 1.32
C HIS A 32 3.11 -13.50 2.81
N ILE A 33 2.12 -12.70 3.18
CA ILE A 33 1.94 -12.23 4.56
C ILE A 33 0.56 -12.67 5.07
N PRO A 34 0.51 -13.74 5.88
CA PRO A 34 -0.78 -14.34 6.29
C PRO A 34 -1.70 -13.40 7.07
N SER A 35 -1.16 -12.36 7.72
CA SER A 35 -1.98 -11.42 8.48
C SER A 35 -2.85 -10.50 7.60
N VAL A 36 -2.56 -10.41 6.30
CA VAL A 36 -3.38 -9.65 5.36
C VAL A 36 -4.58 -10.50 4.94
N LEU A 37 -5.78 -10.09 5.31
CA LEU A 37 -7.01 -10.81 4.97
C LEU A 37 -7.50 -10.49 3.57
N GLU A 38 -7.48 -9.20 3.22
CA GLU A 38 -7.87 -8.70 1.91
C GLU A 38 -6.97 -7.54 1.53
N SER A 39 -6.71 -7.38 0.24
CA SER A 39 -5.93 -6.27 -0.28
C SER A 39 -6.48 -5.84 -1.64
N TYR A 40 -6.65 -4.53 -1.80
CA TYR A 40 -7.05 -3.91 -3.06
C TYR A 40 -6.17 -2.71 -3.29
N VAL A 41 -5.55 -2.62 -4.46
CA VAL A 41 -4.68 -1.50 -4.82
C VAL A 41 -4.84 -1.20 -6.30
N GLY A 42 -4.86 0.08 -6.64
CA GLY A 42 -5.05 0.50 -8.03
C GLY A 42 -4.73 1.96 -8.26
N LYS A 43 -4.85 2.37 -9.52
CA LYS A 43 -4.66 3.77 -9.91
C LYS A 43 -5.88 4.59 -9.52
N ASN A 44 -5.64 5.74 -8.90
CA ASN A 44 -6.69 6.67 -8.52
C ASN A 44 -7.27 7.33 -9.79
N VAL A 45 -8.58 7.24 -9.95
CA VAL A 45 -9.31 7.86 -11.07
C VAL A 45 -10.19 9.02 -10.62
N SER A 46 -10.11 9.41 -9.34
CA SER A 46 -10.92 10.51 -8.81
C SER A 46 -10.42 11.86 -9.34
N PRO A 47 -11.33 12.75 -9.81
CA PRO A 47 -10.95 14.12 -10.16
C PRO A 47 -10.59 14.97 -8.94
N ARG A 48 -10.85 14.48 -7.73
CA ARG A 48 -10.54 15.15 -6.46
C ARG A 48 -9.39 14.47 -5.70
N GLY A 49 -8.48 13.81 -6.43
CA GLY A 49 -7.41 13.02 -5.85
C GLY A 49 -6.22 13.81 -5.30
N GLN A 50 -6.17 15.12 -5.52
CA GLN A 50 -5.13 16.01 -4.97
C GLN A 50 -3.69 15.54 -5.25
N GLY A 51 -3.46 14.93 -6.41
CA GLY A 51 -2.14 14.43 -6.81
C GLY A 51 -1.80 13.04 -6.31
N TYR A 52 -2.69 12.39 -5.53
CA TYR A 52 -2.52 10.99 -5.17
C TYR A 52 -2.89 10.11 -6.36
N VAL A 53 -1.93 9.33 -6.83
CA VAL A 53 -2.02 8.58 -8.09
C VAL A 53 -2.37 7.11 -7.88
N ILE A 54 -1.92 6.53 -6.76
CA ILE A 54 -2.18 5.15 -6.39
C ILE A 54 -2.84 5.14 -5.02
N GLY A 55 -3.86 4.31 -4.87
CA GLY A 55 -4.53 4.11 -3.60
C GLY A 55 -4.77 2.64 -3.33
N GLY A 56 -4.91 2.31 -2.06
CA GLY A 56 -5.19 0.94 -1.66
C GLY A 56 -5.84 0.83 -0.31
N VAL A 57 -6.40 -0.34 -0.07
CA VAL A 57 -6.99 -0.72 1.21
C VAL A 57 -6.63 -2.16 1.53
N MET A 58 -6.25 -2.40 2.77
CA MET A 58 -6.01 -3.73 3.30
C MET A 58 -6.83 -3.94 4.55
N LYS A 59 -7.26 -5.18 4.77
CA LYS A 59 -8.01 -5.58 5.96
C LYS A 59 -7.21 -6.57 6.79
N PHE A 60 -7.24 -6.37 8.09
CA PHE A 60 -6.57 -7.20 9.10
C PHE A 60 -7.56 -7.59 10.18
N GLU A 61 -7.29 -8.67 10.89
CA GLU A 61 -8.11 -9.11 12.00
C GLU A 61 -8.07 -8.10 13.16
N SER A 62 -6.90 -7.47 13.38
CA SER A 62 -6.64 -6.57 14.51
C SER A 62 -5.51 -5.59 14.19
N GLN A 63 -5.33 -4.61 15.06
CA GLN A 63 -4.18 -3.71 14.97
C GLN A 63 -2.86 -4.47 15.13
N ALA A 64 -2.81 -5.49 16.00
CA ALA A 64 -1.63 -6.31 16.15
C ALA A 64 -1.26 -7.05 14.86
N ALA A 65 -2.26 -7.48 14.08
CA ALA A 65 -2.04 -8.10 12.77
C ALA A 65 -1.45 -7.10 11.77
N LEU A 66 -1.89 -5.84 11.79
CA LEU A 66 -1.29 -4.78 10.98
C LEU A 66 0.18 -4.53 11.37
N GLU A 67 0.46 -4.49 12.67
CA GLU A 67 1.83 -4.30 13.17
C GLU A 67 2.75 -5.45 12.74
N SER A 68 2.25 -6.68 12.76
CA SER A 68 2.95 -7.86 12.24
C SER A 68 3.26 -7.74 10.73
N TYR A 69 2.31 -7.23 9.96
CA TYR A 69 2.50 -6.92 8.54
C TYR A 69 3.59 -5.86 8.34
N ASN A 70 3.54 -4.77 9.11
CA ASN A 70 4.50 -3.68 8.99
C ASN A 70 5.94 -4.14 9.18
N SER A 71 6.18 -5.04 10.13
CA SER A 71 7.52 -5.55 10.45
C SER A 71 7.93 -6.77 9.64
N HIS A 72 7.03 -7.32 8.81
CA HIS A 72 7.32 -8.53 8.05
C HIS A 72 8.45 -8.30 7.04
N PRO A 73 9.42 -9.23 6.90
CA PRO A 73 10.55 -9.07 5.98
C PRO A 73 10.18 -8.78 4.53
N VAL A 74 9.10 -9.36 4.04
CA VAL A 74 8.63 -9.14 2.66
C VAL A 74 8.14 -7.70 2.48
N HIS A 75 7.42 -7.16 3.47
CA HIS A 75 6.99 -5.76 3.47
C HIS A 75 8.20 -4.82 3.56
N GLN A 76 9.15 -5.11 4.44
CA GLN A 76 10.35 -4.30 4.60
C GLN A 76 11.20 -4.27 3.32
N ALA A 77 11.31 -5.39 2.61
CA ALA A 77 12.00 -5.45 1.32
C ALA A 77 11.33 -4.58 0.26
N LEU A 78 10.00 -4.58 0.21
CA LEU A 78 9.24 -3.70 -0.67
C LEU A 78 9.53 -2.22 -0.37
N LEU A 79 9.50 -1.83 0.89
CA LEU A 79 9.70 -0.43 1.30
C LEU A 79 11.05 0.12 0.87
N LYS A 80 12.09 -0.71 0.78
CA LYS A 80 13.43 -0.26 0.39
C LYS A 80 13.48 0.40 -0.98
N TRP A 81 12.72 -0.13 -1.94
CA TRP A 81 12.68 0.48 -3.27
C TRP A 81 11.47 1.38 -3.47
N LEU A 82 10.39 1.17 -2.73
CA LEU A 82 9.15 1.93 -2.88
C LEU A 82 9.24 3.32 -2.27
N LEU A 83 9.68 3.43 -1.01
CA LEU A 83 9.65 4.70 -0.28
C LEU A 83 10.38 5.85 -0.98
N PRO A 84 11.55 5.65 -1.63
CA PRO A 84 12.21 6.74 -2.36
C PRO A 84 11.41 7.30 -3.53
N LEU A 85 10.42 6.56 -4.02
CA LEU A 85 9.64 6.92 -5.22
C LEU A 85 8.32 7.62 -4.90
N ILE A 86 7.90 7.64 -3.63
CA ILE A 86 6.55 8.07 -3.25
C ILE A 86 6.56 9.10 -2.14
N ASP A 87 5.42 9.78 -2.02
CA ASP A 87 5.02 10.58 -0.87
C ASP A 87 3.70 10.00 -0.37
N PRO A 88 3.72 9.15 0.68
CA PRO A 88 2.56 8.39 1.11
C PRO A 88 1.74 9.11 2.18
N ILE A 89 0.46 8.78 2.22
CA ILE A 89 -0.42 9.01 3.36
C ILE A 89 -1.04 7.69 3.78
N GLU A 90 -1.23 7.49 5.07
CA GLU A 90 -1.86 6.31 5.64
C GLU A 90 -2.99 6.71 6.58
N VAL A 91 -4.06 5.92 6.56
CA VAL A 91 -5.20 6.08 7.47
C VAL A 91 -5.59 4.68 7.95
N ASP A 92 -5.50 4.47 9.27
CA ASP A 92 -5.74 3.17 9.88
C ASP A 92 -6.82 3.30 10.96
N PHE A 93 -7.80 2.40 10.97
CA PHE A 93 -8.88 2.47 11.95
C PHE A 93 -9.56 1.12 12.16
N PRO A 94 -10.10 0.88 13.37
CA PRO A 94 -10.93 -0.31 13.63
C PRO A 94 -12.33 -0.13 13.06
N VAL A 95 -12.93 -1.25 12.68
CA VAL A 95 -14.34 -1.31 12.24
C VAL A 95 -15.06 -2.46 12.92
#